data_0aa91c371ad92b4d586f64dbe19896d6
#
_entry.id   0aa91c371ad92b4d586f64dbe19896d6
#
_cell.length_a   1.000
_cell.length_b   1.000
_cell.length_c   1.000
_cell.angle_alpha   90.00
_cell.angle_beta   90.00
_cell.angle_gamma   90.00
#
_symmetry.space_group_name_H-M   'P 1'
#
loop_
_entity.id
_entity.type
_entity.pdbx_description
1 polymer ?
#
loop_
_entity_poly.entity_id
_entity_poly.type
_entity_poly.pdbx_seq_one_letter_code
_entity_poly.pdbx_strand_id
1 'polypeptide(L)'
;VLAFLKVDFSVYAFNTVDRQVVCWLVKPSEMKWNNSAAKRLAQISANGGTPLAEVYDRMLHVLTSKKPDIFLTLSDGEPADANAVKLILKSYRSLGIKMTAIGVGRDTFSATSIANNLKYLGYDKVLAVSRLPDIPNRVLSILSDN
;
A
#
# COMPACT_ATOMS: atom_id res chain seq x y z
N VAL A 1 -13.44 -1.09 7.64
CA VAL A 1 -13.40 0.39 7.75
C VAL A 1 -13.85 1.03 6.46
N LEU A 2 -13.11 0.94 5.35
CA LEU A 2 -13.43 1.63 4.08
C LEU A 2 -14.82 1.31 3.55
N ALA A 3 -15.22 0.03 3.58
CA ALA A 3 -16.56 -0.39 3.18
C ALA A 3 -17.67 0.19 4.07
N PHE A 4 -17.41 0.33 5.35
CA PHE A 4 -18.34 0.95 6.32
C PHE A 4 -18.49 2.45 6.06
N LEU A 5 -17.41 3.13 5.72
CA LEU A 5 -17.39 4.57 5.41
C LEU A 5 -17.98 4.91 4.04
N LYS A 6 -18.35 3.90 3.24
CA LYS A 6 -18.83 4.06 1.86
C LYS A 6 -17.85 4.82 0.95
N VAL A 7 -16.56 4.66 1.23
CA VAL A 7 -15.49 5.20 0.39
C VAL A 7 -15.28 4.26 -0.79
N ASP A 8 -15.11 4.82 -1.98
CA ASP A 8 -14.69 4.04 -3.16
C ASP A 8 -13.23 3.65 -3.01
N PHE A 9 -12.95 2.35 -3.09
CA PHE A 9 -11.59 1.84 -2.96
C PHE A 9 -11.37 0.57 -3.75
N SER A 10 -10.14 0.40 -4.22
CA SER A 10 -9.63 -0.86 -4.76
C SER A 10 -8.61 -1.45 -3.79
N VAL A 11 -8.45 -2.77 -3.83
CA VAL A 11 -7.41 -3.47 -3.06
C VAL A 11 -6.57 -4.27 -4.04
N TYR A 12 -5.27 -4.03 -3.97
CA TYR A 12 -4.26 -4.80 -4.67
C TYR A 12 -3.34 -5.48 -3.67
N ALA A 13 -2.88 -6.66 -4.02
CA ALA A 13 -1.80 -7.33 -3.31
C ALA A 13 -0.69 -7.62 -4.31
N PHE A 14 0.52 -7.81 -3.84
CA PHE A 14 1.64 -8.18 -4.69
C PHE A 14 2.46 -9.30 -4.06
N ASN A 15 3.07 -10.10 -4.90
CA ASN A 15 4.07 -11.09 -4.53
C ASN A 15 5.00 -11.36 -5.71
N THR A 16 5.95 -12.25 -5.52
CA THR A 16 6.83 -12.70 -6.60
C THR A 16 6.44 -14.12 -6.99
N VAL A 17 6.15 -14.32 -8.27
CA VAL A 17 5.87 -15.62 -8.88
C VAL A 17 6.88 -15.83 -10.01
N ASP A 18 7.59 -16.94 -10.01
CA ASP A 18 8.62 -17.26 -11.02
C ASP A 18 9.62 -16.12 -11.27
N ARG A 19 10.09 -15.49 -10.20
CA ARG A 19 10.99 -14.31 -10.19
C ARG A 19 10.39 -13.03 -10.80
N GLN A 20 9.10 -13.00 -11.04
CA GLN A 20 8.41 -11.82 -11.54
C GLN A 20 7.49 -11.23 -10.47
N VAL A 21 7.45 -9.93 -10.37
CA VAL A 21 6.49 -9.24 -9.51
C VAL A 21 5.11 -9.32 -10.15
N VAL A 22 4.14 -9.76 -9.39
CA VAL A 22 2.74 -9.85 -9.81
C VAL A 22 1.89 -8.97 -8.89
N CYS A 23 1.07 -8.11 -9.49
CA CYS A 23 0.08 -7.31 -8.78
C CYS A 23 -1.31 -7.90 -9.00
N TRP A 24 -1.93 -8.32 -7.91
CA TRP A 24 -3.24 -9.00 -7.92
C TRP A 24 -4.35 -8.00 -7.59
N LEU A 25 -5.32 -7.83 -8.48
CA LEU A 25 -6.53 -7.08 -8.15
C LEU A 25 -7.44 -7.94 -7.27
N VAL A 26 -7.42 -7.67 -5.97
CA VAL A 26 -8.22 -8.38 -4.97
C VAL A 26 -9.67 -7.88 -4.97
N LYS A 27 -9.85 -6.56 -5.02
CA LYS A 27 -11.16 -5.90 -5.06
C LYS A 27 -11.11 -4.69 -5.99
N PRO A 28 -11.85 -4.70 -7.09
CA PRO A 28 -12.04 -3.49 -7.92
C PRO A 28 -12.94 -2.47 -7.20
N SER A 29 -12.86 -1.20 -7.61
CA SER A 29 -13.63 -0.10 -7.00
C SER A 29 -15.14 -0.31 -7.10
N GLU A 30 -15.60 -0.81 -8.22
CA GLU A 30 -17.01 -1.01 -8.56
C GLU A 30 -17.70 -2.11 -7.74
N MET A 31 -16.92 -2.96 -7.08
CA MET A 31 -17.47 -4.08 -6.28
C MET A 31 -17.41 -3.77 -4.79
N LYS A 32 -18.42 -4.24 -4.06
CA LYS A 32 -18.39 -4.24 -2.60
C LYS A 32 -17.39 -5.27 -2.07
N TRP A 33 -16.79 -4.99 -0.92
CA TRP A 33 -16.03 -6.00 -0.19
C TRP A 33 -16.94 -7.15 0.22
N ASN A 34 -16.58 -8.37 -0.12
CA ASN A 34 -17.34 -9.57 0.15
C ASN A 34 -16.40 -10.78 0.40
N ASN A 35 -17.01 -11.94 0.68
CA ASN A 35 -16.27 -13.17 0.91
C ASN A 35 -15.40 -13.60 -0.28
N SER A 36 -15.79 -13.28 -1.51
CA SER A 36 -14.98 -13.59 -2.70
C SER A 36 -13.69 -12.75 -2.74
N ALA A 37 -13.75 -11.47 -2.36
CA ALA A 37 -12.57 -10.64 -2.22
C ALA A 37 -11.66 -11.16 -1.11
N ALA A 38 -12.22 -11.54 0.05
CA ALA A 38 -11.46 -12.14 1.14
C ALA A 38 -10.79 -13.45 0.73
N LYS A 39 -11.50 -14.33 0.00
CA LYS A 39 -10.93 -15.57 -0.54
C LYS A 39 -9.79 -15.31 -1.53
N ARG A 40 -9.95 -14.34 -2.46
CA ARG A 40 -8.86 -13.97 -3.37
C ARG A 40 -7.62 -13.52 -2.62
N LEU A 41 -7.78 -12.66 -1.60
CA LEU A 41 -6.65 -12.22 -0.78
C LEU A 41 -5.97 -13.39 -0.06
N ALA A 42 -6.74 -14.30 0.53
CA ALA A 42 -6.23 -15.47 1.24
C ALA A 42 -5.49 -16.49 0.34
N GLN A 43 -5.72 -16.47 -0.96
CA GLN A 43 -5.04 -17.35 -1.92
C GLN A 43 -3.68 -16.82 -2.37
N ILE A 44 -3.36 -15.56 -2.08
CA ILE A 44 -2.09 -14.96 -2.48
C ILE A 44 -1.02 -15.35 -1.45
N SER A 45 -0.05 -16.14 -1.88
CA SER A 45 1.06 -16.56 -1.03
C SER A 45 2.01 -15.41 -0.75
N ALA A 46 2.44 -15.25 0.49
CA ALA A 46 3.56 -14.38 0.84
C ALA A 46 4.85 -14.98 0.25
N ASN A 47 5.38 -14.34 -0.77
CA ASN A 47 6.57 -14.82 -1.47
C ASN A 47 7.37 -13.66 -2.06
N GLY A 48 8.70 -13.77 -2.00
CA GLY A 48 9.62 -12.75 -2.49
C GLY A 48 9.93 -11.67 -1.46
N GLY A 49 10.62 -10.63 -1.90
CA GLY A 49 10.98 -9.47 -1.09
C GLY A 49 9.93 -8.36 -1.16
N THR A 50 10.40 -7.11 -0.97
CA THR A 50 9.55 -5.91 -0.99
C THR A 50 9.88 -5.04 -2.22
N PRO A 51 9.52 -5.44 -3.44
CA PRO A 51 9.88 -4.78 -4.70
C PRO A 51 8.96 -3.59 -4.99
N LEU A 52 8.86 -2.62 -4.08
CA LEU A 52 7.90 -1.51 -4.16
C LEU A 52 8.06 -0.67 -5.44
N ALA A 53 9.29 -0.45 -5.89
CA ALA A 53 9.52 0.32 -7.13
C ALA A 53 8.87 -0.35 -8.33
N GLU A 54 9.06 -1.66 -8.50
CA GLU A 54 8.45 -2.40 -9.59
C GLU A 54 6.93 -2.50 -9.45
N VAL A 55 6.41 -2.66 -8.22
CA VAL A 55 4.97 -2.62 -7.96
C VAL A 55 4.38 -1.29 -8.40
N TYR A 56 5.00 -0.17 -8.01
CA TYR A 56 4.51 1.16 -8.36
C TYR A 56 4.64 1.44 -9.86
N ASP A 57 5.70 1.01 -10.50
CA ASP A 57 5.85 1.12 -11.95
C ASP A 57 4.70 0.39 -12.68
N ARG A 58 4.43 -0.85 -12.30
CA ARG A 58 3.31 -1.63 -12.85
C ARG A 58 1.94 -1.01 -12.57
N MET A 59 1.78 -0.38 -11.40
CA MET A 59 0.53 0.28 -11.00
C MET A 59 0.34 1.66 -11.66
N LEU A 60 1.39 2.29 -12.16
CA LEU A 60 1.35 3.65 -12.68
C LEU A 60 0.29 3.83 -13.78
N HIS A 61 0.22 2.90 -14.71
CA HIS A 61 -0.78 2.91 -15.76
C HIS A 61 -2.22 2.90 -15.23
N VAL A 62 -2.50 2.00 -14.28
CA VAL A 62 -3.83 1.88 -13.65
C VAL A 62 -4.18 3.16 -12.90
N LEU A 63 -3.24 3.69 -12.12
CA LEU A 63 -3.46 4.86 -11.27
C LEU A 63 -3.53 6.15 -12.08
N THR A 64 -2.83 6.26 -13.19
CA THR A 64 -2.96 7.39 -14.11
C THR A 64 -4.35 7.47 -14.73
N SER A 65 -4.96 6.33 -15.04
CA SER A 65 -6.32 6.29 -15.60
C SER A 65 -7.41 6.50 -14.55
N LYS A 66 -7.26 5.95 -13.34
CA LYS A 66 -8.25 6.03 -12.25
C LYS A 66 -8.10 7.25 -11.34
N LYS A 67 -6.92 7.84 -11.27
CA LYS A 67 -6.58 9.04 -10.47
C LYS A 67 -7.16 9.02 -9.05
N PRO A 68 -6.76 8.07 -8.20
CA PRO A 68 -7.21 8.07 -6.81
C PRO A 68 -6.62 9.28 -6.06
N ASP A 69 -7.34 9.80 -5.09
CA ASP A 69 -6.83 10.88 -4.22
C ASP A 69 -5.68 10.38 -3.34
N ILE A 70 -5.79 9.15 -2.86
CA ILE A 70 -4.82 8.53 -1.96
C ILE A 70 -4.44 7.14 -2.49
N PHE A 71 -3.16 6.86 -2.51
CA PHE A 71 -2.62 5.51 -2.65
C PHE A 71 -1.99 5.09 -1.32
N LEU A 72 -2.56 4.07 -0.68
CA LEU A 72 -2.12 3.58 0.61
C LEU A 72 -1.37 2.27 0.46
N THR A 73 -0.13 2.24 0.95
CA THR A 73 0.72 1.05 0.99
C THR A 73 0.85 0.54 2.43
N LEU A 74 0.66 -0.77 2.63
CA LEU A 74 1.05 -1.44 3.87
C LEU A 74 2.31 -2.26 3.58
N SER A 75 3.35 -2.05 4.39
CA SER A 75 4.63 -2.76 4.24
C SER A 75 5.18 -3.16 5.60
N ASP A 76 5.70 -4.37 5.70
CA ASP A 76 6.38 -4.92 6.87
C ASP A 76 7.90 -5.00 6.71
N GLY A 77 8.43 -4.43 5.64
CA GLY A 77 9.86 -4.45 5.33
C GLY A 77 10.36 -3.25 4.55
N GLU A 78 11.67 -3.22 4.36
CA GLU A 78 12.34 -2.22 3.55
C GLU A 78 12.22 -2.59 2.06
N PRO A 79 12.07 -1.59 1.16
CA PRO A 79 12.05 -1.86 -0.27
C PRO A 79 13.41 -2.32 -0.77
N ALA A 80 13.39 -3.20 -1.76
CA ALA A 80 14.61 -3.74 -2.38
C ALA A 80 15.47 -2.68 -3.07
N ASP A 81 14.84 -1.62 -3.61
CA ASP A 81 15.52 -0.49 -4.25
C ASP A 81 14.92 0.86 -3.78
N ALA A 82 15.54 1.43 -2.75
CA ALA A 82 15.12 2.68 -2.15
C ALA A 82 15.21 3.89 -3.12
N ASN A 83 16.22 3.92 -3.98
CA ASN A 83 16.39 5.04 -4.92
C ASN A 83 15.34 4.99 -6.03
N ALA A 84 15.03 3.82 -6.56
CA ALA A 84 13.96 3.66 -7.53
C ALA A 84 12.60 4.03 -6.94
N VAL A 85 12.33 3.66 -5.67
CA VAL A 85 11.10 4.06 -4.97
C VAL A 85 11.02 5.58 -4.84
N LYS A 86 12.10 6.27 -4.45
CA LYS A 86 12.11 7.74 -4.37
C LYS A 86 11.78 8.42 -5.69
N LEU A 87 12.28 7.89 -6.78
CA LEU A 87 12.02 8.46 -8.12
C LEU A 87 10.55 8.28 -8.51
N ILE A 88 10.00 7.09 -8.32
CA ILE A 88 8.62 6.82 -8.74
C ILE A 88 7.60 7.53 -7.85
N LEU A 89 7.88 7.72 -6.56
CA LEU A 89 7.04 8.53 -5.67
C LEU A 89 6.93 9.99 -6.15
N LYS A 90 8.01 10.56 -6.70
CA LYS A 90 7.98 11.89 -7.33
C LYS A 90 7.03 11.93 -8.53
N SER A 91 7.01 10.88 -9.35
CA SER A 91 6.08 10.78 -10.47
C SER A 91 4.63 10.75 -10.00
N TYR A 92 4.31 9.98 -8.98
CA TYR A 92 2.96 9.94 -8.39
C TYR A 92 2.53 11.29 -7.82
N ARG A 93 3.44 11.97 -7.13
CA ARG A 93 3.17 13.32 -6.60
C ARG A 93 2.87 14.31 -7.73
N SER A 94 3.59 14.26 -8.85
CA SER A 94 3.31 15.12 -10.01
C SER A 94 1.94 14.85 -10.66
N LEU A 95 1.38 13.67 -10.46
CA LEU A 95 0.02 13.31 -10.87
C LEU A 95 -1.06 13.76 -9.86
N GLY A 96 -0.67 14.34 -8.73
CA GLY A 96 -1.58 14.76 -7.66
C GLY A 96 -2.08 13.63 -6.77
N ILE A 97 -1.47 12.44 -6.83
CA ILE A 97 -1.82 11.29 -6.00
C ILE A 97 -1.03 11.35 -4.69
N LYS A 98 -1.73 11.38 -3.55
CA LYS A 98 -1.09 11.32 -2.24
C LYS A 98 -0.61 9.90 -1.96
N MET A 99 0.71 9.74 -1.82
CA MET A 99 1.34 8.47 -1.50
C MET A 99 1.50 8.34 0.02
N THR A 100 0.71 7.47 0.62
CA THR A 100 0.70 7.22 2.06
C THR A 100 1.18 5.81 2.35
N ALA A 101 1.90 5.61 3.44
CA ALA A 101 2.35 4.29 3.86
C ALA A 101 2.05 4.01 5.34
N ILE A 102 1.83 2.74 5.64
CA ILE A 102 1.78 2.20 7.01
C ILE A 102 2.88 1.16 7.12
N GLY A 103 3.87 1.45 7.98
CA GLY A 103 4.89 0.48 8.36
C GLY A 103 4.35 -0.45 9.44
N VAL A 104 4.32 -1.74 9.16
CA VAL A 104 3.81 -2.78 10.06
C VAL A 104 4.99 -3.53 10.66
N GLY A 105 5.15 -3.46 11.98
CA GLY A 105 6.22 -4.16 12.72
C GLY A 105 5.67 -5.19 13.70
N ARG A 106 6.55 -6.06 14.18
CA ARG A 106 6.20 -7.05 15.22
C ARG A 106 6.02 -6.42 16.61
N ASP A 107 6.67 -5.29 16.82
CA ASP A 107 6.64 -4.48 18.04
C ASP A 107 6.76 -3.00 17.68
N THR A 108 6.67 -2.12 18.68
CA THR A 108 6.74 -0.68 18.48
C THR A 108 8.07 -0.23 17.89
N PHE A 109 9.18 -0.85 18.28
CA PHE A 109 10.51 -0.49 17.78
C PHE A 109 10.65 -0.80 16.28
N SER A 110 10.32 -2.04 15.88
CA SER A 110 10.39 -2.45 14.47
C SER A 110 9.39 -1.67 13.59
N ALA A 111 8.17 -1.43 14.07
CA ALA A 111 7.18 -0.62 13.35
C ALA A 111 7.67 0.82 13.14
N THR A 112 8.27 1.42 14.16
CA THR A 112 8.83 2.78 14.07
C THR A 112 10.02 2.83 13.11
N SER A 113 10.91 1.84 13.15
CA SER A 113 12.04 1.74 12.23
C SER A 113 11.58 1.66 10.78
N ILE A 114 10.63 0.76 10.48
CA ILE A 114 10.06 0.62 9.14
C ILE A 114 9.39 1.92 8.68
N ALA A 115 8.61 2.57 9.55
CA ALA A 115 7.96 3.82 9.23
C ALA A 115 8.97 4.95 8.94
N ASN A 116 10.07 5.03 9.70
CA ASN A 116 11.13 6.02 9.46
C ASN A 116 11.80 5.79 8.10
N ASN A 117 12.09 4.55 7.73
CA ASN A 117 12.65 4.21 6.43
C ASN A 117 11.68 4.60 5.30
N LEU A 118 10.39 4.29 5.42
CA LEU A 118 9.37 4.70 4.46
C LEU A 118 9.27 6.23 4.34
N LYS A 119 9.32 6.95 5.46
CA LYS A 119 9.33 8.42 5.47
C LYS A 119 10.55 8.99 4.71
N TYR A 120 11.72 8.39 4.90
CA TYR A 120 12.94 8.78 4.19
C TYR A 120 12.83 8.58 2.67
N LEU A 121 11.99 7.66 2.20
CA LEU A 121 11.72 7.44 0.78
C LEU A 121 10.89 8.57 0.14
N GLY A 122 10.20 9.38 0.94
CA GLY A 122 9.46 10.54 0.45
C GLY A 122 7.95 10.30 0.28
N TYR A 123 7.36 9.38 1.03
CA TYR A 123 5.91 9.31 1.15
C TYR A 123 5.35 10.59 1.79
N ASP A 124 4.17 11.01 1.36
CA ASP A 124 3.53 12.24 1.86
C ASP A 124 3.09 12.09 3.32
N LYS A 125 2.67 10.89 3.71
CA LYS A 125 2.32 10.54 5.09
C LYS A 125 2.76 9.12 5.41
N VAL A 126 3.33 8.92 6.59
CA VAL A 126 3.72 7.58 7.07
C VAL A 126 3.26 7.39 8.51
N LEU A 127 2.68 6.24 8.79
CA LEU A 127 2.28 5.81 10.13
C LEU A 127 2.94 4.48 10.49
N ALA A 128 3.10 4.23 11.78
CA ALA A 128 3.62 2.98 12.32
C ALA A 128 2.49 2.19 13.00
N VAL A 129 2.49 0.87 12.81
CA VAL A 129 1.56 -0.05 13.47
C VAL A 129 2.31 -1.29 13.93
N SER A 130 2.23 -1.60 15.22
CA SER A 130 2.79 -2.81 15.82
C SER A 130 1.74 -3.89 16.14
N ARG A 131 0.47 -3.58 15.96
CA ARG A 131 -0.64 -4.50 16.18
C ARG A 131 -1.63 -4.40 15.04
N LEU A 132 -1.88 -5.52 14.36
CA LEU A 132 -2.81 -5.56 13.21
C LEU A 132 -4.21 -4.99 13.52
N PRO A 133 -4.81 -5.20 14.71
CA PRO A 133 -6.08 -4.58 15.07
C PRO A 133 -6.10 -3.05 15.07
N ASP A 134 -4.93 -2.39 15.12
CA ASP A 134 -4.84 -0.94 15.13
C ASP A 134 -4.84 -0.33 13.71
N ILE A 135 -4.65 -1.14 12.66
CA ILE A 135 -4.67 -0.69 11.25
C ILE A 135 -5.96 0.08 10.91
N PRO A 136 -7.17 -0.38 11.27
CA PRO A 136 -8.39 0.36 10.98
C PRO A 136 -8.38 1.81 11.50
N ASN A 137 -7.93 2.02 12.73
CA ASN A 137 -7.86 3.35 13.34
C ASN A 137 -6.82 4.25 12.62
N ARG A 138 -5.71 3.66 12.17
CA ARG A 138 -4.70 4.39 11.39
C ARG A 138 -5.20 4.78 10.01
N VAL A 139 -5.94 3.90 9.34
CA VAL A 139 -6.60 4.24 8.08
C VAL A 139 -7.61 5.35 8.27
N LEU A 140 -8.42 5.33 9.33
CA LEU A 140 -9.34 6.42 9.66
C LEU A 140 -8.60 7.76 9.84
N SER A 141 -7.49 7.79 10.56
CA SER A 141 -6.71 9.02 10.74
C SER A 141 -6.10 9.54 9.42
N ILE A 142 -5.79 8.68 8.48
CA ILE A 142 -5.34 9.10 7.14
C ILE A 142 -6.47 9.79 6.38
N LEU A 143 -7.67 9.23 6.44
CA LEU A 143 -8.83 9.75 5.72
C LEU A 143 -9.39 11.04 6.33
N SER A 144 -9.31 11.22 7.65
CA SER A 144 -9.81 12.41 8.34
C SER A 144 -8.92 13.64 8.16
N ASP A 145 -7.66 13.46 7.82
CA ASP A 145 -6.70 14.56 7.62
C ASP A 145 -6.67 15.05 6.14
N ASN A 146 -7.60 14.58 5.32
CA ASN A 146 -7.81 14.97 3.94
C ASN A 146 -9.17 15.63 3.76
#